data_1f17d0c31975122c4acfe47fd3e00ce1
#
_entry.id   1f17d0c31975122c4acfe47fd3e00ce1
#
_cell.length_a   1.000
_cell.length_b   1.000
_cell.length_c   1.000
_cell.angle_alpha   90.00
_cell.angle_beta   90.00
_cell.angle_gamma   90.00
#
_symmetry.space_group_name_H-M   'P 1'
#
loop_
_entity.id
_entity.type
_entity.pdbx_description
1 polymer ?
#
loop_
_entity_poly.entity_id
_entity_poly.type
_entity_poly.pdbx_seq_one_letter_code
_entity_poly.pdbx_strand_id
1 'polypeptide(L)'
;MINNKTYQNVIDVIAELGDKHQQIATVTTGDIYDIDLEKNTKYPLMHINPTSVDANESSLTFNMQIFIMDMVSIKDDWTTSTAVNKTNEKEVLSDCLSNSIDIIGMLRHSKYQSQAMDDINTPIYFSSVGESLEPFTERFDNDVTGWVFSISVDVENDFQTCTIPVD
;
A
#
# COMPACT_ATOMS: atom_id res chain seq x y z
N MET A 1 23.41 -14.33 -10.47
CA MET A 1 22.28 -14.20 -11.39
C MET A 1 21.42 -13.07 -10.86
N ILE A 2 21.34 -11.97 -11.57
CA ILE A 2 20.42 -10.88 -11.20
C ILE A 2 19.03 -11.48 -11.23
N ASN A 3 18.37 -11.50 -10.10
CA ASN A 3 17.01 -12.00 -10.04
C ASN A 3 16.10 -10.96 -10.70
N ASN A 4 15.70 -11.19 -11.96
CA ASN A 4 14.83 -10.30 -12.72
C ASN A 4 13.44 -10.06 -12.08
N LYS A 5 13.24 -10.57 -10.86
CA LYS A 5 12.00 -10.48 -10.10
C LYS A 5 12.08 -9.53 -8.89
N THR A 6 13.10 -8.66 -8.79
CA THR A 6 13.25 -7.76 -7.65
C THR A 6 12.02 -6.90 -7.40
N TYR A 7 11.47 -6.30 -8.44
CA TYR A 7 10.23 -5.52 -8.35
C TYR A 7 9.06 -6.37 -7.84
N GLN A 8 8.87 -7.55 -8.42
CA GLN A 8 7.80 -8.47 -8.00
C GLN A 8 7.97 -8.87 -6.53
N ASN A 9 9.18 -9.19 -6.11
CA ASN A 9 9.46 -9.58 -4.72
C ASN A 9 9.13 -8.45 -3.73
N VAL A 10 9.45 -7.20 -4.07
CA VAL A 10 9.14 -6.03 -3.23
C VAL A 10 7.62 -5.87 -3.08
N ILE A 11 6.89 -5.94 -4.19
CA ILE A 11 5.42 -5.84 -4.19
C ILE A 11 4.80 -7.00 -3.39
N ASP A 12 5.27 -8.24 -3.62
CA ASP A 12 4.74 -9.43 -2.95
C ASP A 12 4.93 -9.37 -1.43
N VAL A 13 6.09 -8.88 -0.95
CA VAL A 13 6.34 -8.68 0.49
C VAL A 13 5.33 -7.71 1.11
N ILE A 14 5.09 -6.58 0.47
CA ILE A 14 4.16 -5.58 0.98
C ILE A 14 2.72 -6.09 0.92
N ALA A 15 2.35 -6.75 -0.18
CA ALA A 15 1.04 -7.35 -0.34
C ALA A 15 0.77 -8.44 0.70
N GLU A 16 1.73 -9.30 0.98
CA GLU A 16 1.61 -10.35 2.00
C GLU A 16 1.39 -9.77 3.41
N LEU A 17 2.05 -8.66 3.74
CA LEU A 17 1.80 -7.97 5.01
C LEU A 17 0.37 -7.42 5.10
N GLY A 18 -0.15 -6.87 4.00
CA GLY A 18 -1.54 -6.45 3.91
C GLY A 18 -2.54 -7.61 4.06
N ASP A 19 -2.27 -8.72 3.40
CA ASP A 19 -3.12 -9.92 3.48
C ASP A 19 -3.14 -10.56 4.87
N LYS A 20 -2.08 -10.40 5.66
CA LYS A 20 -2.03 -10.85 7.06
C LYS A 20 -2.86 -9.99 8.00
N HIS A 21 -3.24 -8.78 7.61
CA HIS A 21 -4.04 -7.89 8.44
C HIS A 21 -5.51 -8.31 8.42
N GLN A 22 -6.08 -8.62 9.59
CA GLN A 22 -7.43 -9.20 9.68
C GLN A 22 -8.55 -8.28 9.19
N GLN A 23 -8.35 -6.97 9.18
CA GLN A 23 -9.36 -6.00 8.79
C GLN A 23 -9.23 -5.55 7.32
N ILE A 24 -8.19 -5.96 6.62
CA ILE A 24 -8.04 -5.69 5.19
C ILE A 24 -8.61 -6.87 4.42
N ALA A 25 -9.64 -6.62 3.61
CA ALA A 25 -10.33 -7.66 2.88
C ALA A 25 -9.71 -7.95 1.50
N THR A 26 -9.06 -6.95 0.89
CA THR A 26 -8.45 -7.07 -0.44
C THR A 26 -7.17 -6.25 -0.52
N VAL A 27 -6.15 -6.82 -1.17
CA VAL A 27 -4.92 -6.12 -1.51
C VAL A 27 -4.79 -6.09 -3.02
N THR A 28 -4.57 -4.89 -3.58
CA THR A 28 -4.38 -4.68 -5.02
C THR A 28 -3.11 -3.89 -5.29
N THR A 29 -2.60 -3.96 -6.51
CA THR A 29 -1.41 -3.24 -6.93
C THR A 29 -1.59 -2.71 -8.36
N GLY A 30 -0.95 -1.59 -8.67
CA GLY A 30 -0.98 -0.96 -9.98
C GLY A 30 -1.40 0.49 -9.92
N ASP A 31 -1.99 1.00 -11.01
CA ASP A 31 -2.51 2.36 -11.06
C ASP A 31 -3.79 2.48 -10.20
N ILE A 32 -3.90 3.57 -9.47
CA ILE A 32 -5.07 3.83 -8.62
C ILE A 32 -6.39 3.87 -9.41
N TYR A 33 -6.34 4.26 -10.68
CA TYR A 33 -7.51 4.27 -11.56
C TYR A 33 -8.05 2.87 -11.89
N ASP A 34 -7.24 1.84 -11.74
CA ASP A 34 -7.66 0.45 -11.97
C ASP A 34 -8.63 -0.08 -10.90
N ILE A 35 -8.70 0.57 -9.73
CA ILE A 35 -9.54 0.16 -8.61
C ILE A 35 -11.03 0.26 -8.94
N ASP A 36 -11.41 1.23 -9.75
CA ASP A 36 -12.81 1.55 -10.06
C ASP A 36 -13.49 0.54 -11.01
N LEU A 37 -12.73 -0.34 -11.62
CA LEU A 37 -13.22 -1.23 -12.67
C LEU A 37 -13.82 -2.55 -12.14
N GLU A 38 -13.53 -2.94 -10.89
CA GLU A 38 -14.01 -4.20 -10.34
C GLU A 38 -15.17 -4.02 -9.36
N LYS A 39 -16.40 -4.14 -9.86
CA LYS A 39 -17.63 -4.07 -9.07
C LYS A 39 -17.75 -5.11 -7.93
N ASN A 40 -16.83 -6.05 -7.85
CA ASN A 40 -16.82 -7.13 -6.86
C ASN A 40 -15.72 -6.98 -5.80
N THR A 41 -15.03 -5.85 -5.74
CA THR A 41 -13.99 -5.60 -4.75
C THR A 41 -14.57 -5.60 -3.34
N LYS A 42 -13.94 -6.36 -2.44
CA LYS A 42 -14.29 -6.36 -1.02
C LYS A 42 -13.47 -5.30 -0.30
N TYR A 43 -14.12 -4.57 0.59
CA TYR A 43 -13.51 -3.52 1.41
C TYR A 43 -13.43 -3.95 2.88
N PRO A 44 -12.53 -3.38 3.69
CA PRO A 44 -11.50 -2.39 3.35
C PRO A 44 -10.45 -2.89 2.37
N LEU A 45 -9.98 -2.00 1.50
CA LEU A 45 -9.01 -2.26 0.44
C LEU A 45 -7.67 -1.61 0.77
N MET A 46 -6.59 -2.37 0.62
CA MET A 46 -5.23 -1.84 0.54
C MET A 46 -4.77 -1.83 -0.91
N HIS A 47 -4.35 -0.67 -1.41
CA HIS A 47 -3.82 -0.53 -2.76
C HIS A 47 -2.37 -0.05 -2.74
N ILE A 48 -1.52 -0.76 -3.46
CA ILE A 48 -0.09 -0.45 -3.61
C ILE A 48 0.12 0.21 -4.97
N ASN A 49 0.44 1.49 -4.97
CA ASN A 49 0.73 2.27 -6.18
C ASN A 49 2.23 2.55 -6.28
N PRO A 50 2.98 1.83 -7.12
CA PRO A 50 4.38 2.14 -7.39
C PRO A 50 4.50 3.49 -8.10
N THR A 51 5.36 4.39 -7.59
CA THR A 51 5.53 5.73 -8.14
C THR A 51 6.81 5.90 -8.92
N SER A 52 7.94 5.43 -8.39
CA SER A 52 9.24 5.51 -9.05
C SER A 52 10.22 4.47 -8.54
N VAL A 53 11.26 4.25 -9.30
CA VAL A 53 12.44 3.47 -8.89
C VAL A 53 13.67 4.30 -9.15
N ASP A 54 14.45 4.55 -8.09
CA ASP A 54 15.70 5.29 -8.18
C ASP A 54 16.87 4.29 -8.23
N ALA A 55 17.67 4.37 -9.28
CA ALA A 55 18.85 3.54 -9.45
C ALA A 55 20.08 4.29 -8.90
N ASN A 56 20.54 3.87 -7.71
CA ASN A 56 21.73 4.39 -7.08
C ASN A 56 22.95 3.51 -7.44
N GLU A 57 24.15 3.89 -7.01
CA GLU A 57 25.40 3.19 -7.37
C GLU A 57 25.41 1.70 -6.97
N SER A 58 24.79 1.34 -5.84
CA SER A 58 24.76 -0.03 -5.31
C SER A 58 23.41 -0.51 -4.83
N SER A 59 22.36 0.26 -5.08
CA SER A 59 21.00 -0.06 -4.63
C SER A 59 19.93 0.44 -5.58
N LEU A 60 18.77 -0.17 -5.50
CA LEU A 60 17.53 0.32 -6.09
C LEU A 60 16.61 0.75 -4.97
N THR A 61 16.08 1.97 -5.06
CA THR A 61 15.07 2.48 -4.13
C THR A 61 13.72 2.52 -4.82
N PHE A 62 12.79 1.70 -4.33
CA PHE A 62 11.41 1.65 -4.79
C PHE A 62 10.56 2.60 -3.97
N ASN A 63 9.99 3.61 -4.60
CA ASN A 63 9.07 4.55 -3.99
C ASN A 63 7.63 4.17 -4.33
N MET A 64 6.78 4.06 -3.33
CA MET A 64 5.39 3.63 -3.48
C MET A 64 4.47 4.44 -2.59
N GLN A 65 3.22 4.52 -3.00
CA GLN A 65 2.12 5.02 -2.18
C GLN A 65 1.21 3.87 -1.78
N ILE A 66 0.84 3.82 -0.52
CA ILE A 66 -0.09 2.85 0.02
C ILE A 66 -1.38 3.58 0.35
N PHE A 67 -2.48 3.12 -0.24
CA PHE A 67 -3.83 3.60 0.03
C PHE A 67 -4.57 2.58 0.88
N ILE A 68 -5.16 3.02 1.97
CA ILE A 68 -6.08 2.22 2.77
C ILE A 68 -7.43 2.89 2.68
N MET A 69 -8.41 2.23 2.12
CA MET A 69 -9.70 2.82 1.79
C MET A 69 -10.88 1.89 2.05
N ASP A 70 -12.03 2.49 2.28
CA ASP A 70 -13.29 1.77 2.45
C ASP A 70 -14.46 2.57 1.84
N MET A 71 -15.57 1.89 1.64
CA MET A 71 -16.77 2.48 1.05
C MET A 71 -17.50 3.39 2.04
N VAL A 72 -17.95 4.54 1.54
CA VAL A 72 -18.80 5.46 2.27
C VAL A 72 -20.27 5.14 1.96
N SER A 73 -21.06 4.96 3.01
CA SER A 73 -22.50 4.78 2.88
C SER A 73 -23.25 6.11 3.07
N ILE A 74 -24.09 6.45 2.14
CA ILE A 74 -25.04 7.57 2.26
C ILE A 74 -26.33 7.00 2.81
N LYS A 75 -26.75 7.47 4.01
CA LYS A 75 -28.04 7.10 4.61
C LYS A 75 -29.07 8.17 4.30
N ASP A 76 -30.10 7.82 3.56
CA ASP A 76 -31.20 8.73 3.20
C ASP A 76 -32.12 9.10 4.40
N ASP A 77 -32.09 8.31 5.49
CA ASP A 77 -32.99 8.40 6.64
C ASP A 77 -32.44 9.17 7.86
N TRP A 78 -31.45 10.02 7.70
CA TRP A 78 -30.94 10.80 8.83
C TRP A 78 -31.87 11.97 9.14
N THR A 79 -32.86 11.70 10.00
CA THR A 79 -33.91 12.67 10.43
C THR A 79 -33.49 13.61 11.56
N THR A 80 -32.27 13.50 12.10
CA THR A 80 -31.80 14.36 13.18
C THR A 80 -31.13 15.62 12.65
N SER A 81 -31.65 16.75 13.06
CA SER A 81 -31.23 18.11 12.65
C SER A 81 -29.77 18.48 13.02
N THR A 82 -29.08 17.64 13.74
CA THR A 82 -27.66 17.80 14.14
C THR A 82 -26.68 16.99 13.28
N ALA A 83 -27.17 16.22 12.31
CA ALA A 83 -26.31 15.48 11.41
C ALA A 83 -25.71 16.43 10.37
N VAL A 84 -24.58 17.02 10.70
CA VAL A 84 -23.78 17.84 9.78
C VAL A 84 -23.32 17.01 8.57
N ASN A 85 -23.27 15.67 8.71
CA ASN A 85 -22.89 14.74 7.66
C ASN A 85 -23.94 13.64 7.51
N LYS A 86 -24.56 13.54 6.36
CA LYS A 86 -25.48 12.45 5.97
C LYS A 86 -24.74 11.14 5.62
N THR A 87 -23.46 11.04 5.94
CA THR A 87 -22.60 9.93 5.56
C THR A 87 -21.84 9.39 6.77
N ASN A 88 -21.39 8.14 6.69
CA ASN A 88 -20.50 7.54 7.69
C ASN A 88 -19.01 7.83 7.40
N GLU A 89 -18.69 8.86 6.63
CA GLU A 89 -17.33 9.18 6.19
C GLU A 89 -16.33 9.32 7.35
N LYS A 90 -16.74 9.95 8.46
CA LYS A 90 -15.87 10.12 9.63
C LYS A 90 -15.52 8.79 10.31
N GLU A 91 -16.46 7.87 10.37
CA GLU A 91 -16.24 6.53 10.92
C GLU A 91 -15.28 5.76 10.03
N VAL A 92 -15.52 5.78 8.73
CA VAL A 92 -14.66 5.14 7.72
C VAL A 92 -13.25 5.71 7.76
N LEU A 93 -13.09 7.04 7.84
CA LEU A 93 -11.77 7.66 7.96
C LEU A 93 -11.06 7.26 9.25
N SER A 94 -11.78 7.13 10.37
CA SER A 94 -11.20 6.68 11.63
C SER A 94 -10.71 5.23 11.56
N ASP A 95 -11.50 4.34 10.98
CA ASP A 95 -11.17 2.93 10.83
C ASP A 95 -10.01 2.73 9.84
N CYS A 96 -10.03 3.43 8.72
CA CYS A 96 -8.93 3.41 7.74
C CYS A 96 -7.64 3.99 8.31
N LEU A 97 -7.72 5.02 9.17
CA LEU A 97 -6.53 5.55 9.86
C LEU A 97 -5.94 4.52 10.82
N SER A 98 -6.76 3.83 11.58
CA SER A 98 -6.32 2.76 12.48
C SER A 98 -5.62 1.64 11.69
N ASN A 99 -6.23 1.18 10.61
CA ASN A 99 -5.64 0.16 9.75
C ASN A 99 -4.31 0.65 9.11
N SER A 100 -4.23 1.92 8.72
CA SER A 100 -3.00 2.51 8.17
C SER A 100 -1.87 2.52 9.19
N ILE A 101 -2.17 2.88 10.45
CA ILE A 101 -1.20 2.88 11.55
C ILE A 101 -0.72 1.46 11.83
N ASP A 102 -1.60 0.48 11.80
CA ASP A 102 -1.25 -0.93 11.99
C ASP A 102 -0.29 -1.42 10.88
N ILE A 103 -0.59 -1.13 9.62
CA ILE A 103 0.28 -1.47 8.49
C ILE A 103 1.65 -0.77 8.61
N ILE A 104 1.67 0.52 8.95
CA ILE A 104 2.93 1.25 9.19
C ILE A 104 3.73 0.58 10.33
N GLY A 105 3.06 0.19 11.40
CA GLY A 105 3.68 -0.54 12.51
C GLY A 105 4.27 -1.87 12.08
N MET A 106 3.56 -2.65 11.28
CA MET A 106 4.05 -3.92 10.72
C MET A 106 5.27 -3.71 9.83
N LEU A 107 5.25 -2.71 8.94
CA LEU A 107 6.36 -2.39 8.04
C LEU A 107 7.61 -1.90 8.79
N ARG A 108 7.43 -1.21 9.91
CA ARG A 108 8.55 -0.72 10.77
C ARG A 108 9.09 -1.79 11.72
N HIS A 109 8.30 -2.80 12.03
CA HIS A 109 8.68 -3.80 13.03
C HIS A 109 9.53 -4.91 12.42
N SER A 110 10.75 -5.09 12.93
CA SER A 110 11.73 -6.04 12.41
C SER A 110 11.25 -7.49 12.36
N LYS A 111 10.36 -7.90 13.26
CA LYS A 111 9.79 -9.25 13.28
C LYS A 111 8.96 -9.55 12.03
N TYR A 112 8.13 -8.61 11.60
CA TYR A 112 7.31 -8.79 10.39
C TYR A 112 8.15 -8.63 9.13
N GLN A 113 9.13 -7.74 9.13
CA GLN A 113 10.10 -7.62 8.04
C GLN A 113 10.86 -8.94 7.83
N SER A 114 11.36 -9.55 8.91
CA SER A 114 12.10 -10.82 8.79
C SER A 114 11.23 -11.96 8.29
N GLN A 115 9.97 -12.06 8.72
CA GLN A 115 9.05 -13.10 8.25
C GLN A 115 8.71 -12.95 6.76
N ALA A 116 8.57 -11.72 6.28
CA ALA A 116 8.33 -11.45 4.87
C ALA A 116 9.57 -11.68 4.00
N MET A 117 10.77 -11.63 4.59
CA MET A 117 12.05 -11.79 3.90
C MET A 117 12.55 -13.25 3.87
N ASP A 118 12.01 -14.14 4.70
CA ASP A 118 12.48 -15.55 4.80
C ASP A 118 12.41 -16.30 3.46
N ASP A 119 11.49 -15.91 2.58
CA ASP A 119 11.32 -16.51 1.25
C ASP A 119 12.08 -15.77 0.13
N ILE A 120 12.78 -14.68 0.45
CA ILE A 120 13.45 -13.82 -0.54
C ILE A 120 14.97 -13.86 -0.34
N ASN A 121 15.68 -14.26 -1.39
CA ASN A 121 17.16 -14.30 -1.39
C ASN A 121 17.83 -12.90 -1.43
N THR A 122 17.06 -11.83 -1.54
CA THR A 122 17.56 -10.46 -1.64
C THR A 122 17.12 -9.65 -0.43
N PRO A 123 18.04 -9.08 0.35
CA PRO A 123 17.69 -8.24 1.48
C PRO A 123 16.88 -7.00 1.04
N ILE A 124 15.78 -6.75 1.73
CA ILE A 124 14.90 -5.60 1.51
C ILE A 124 14.93 -4.73 2.77
N TYR A 125 15.19 -3.44 2.61
CA TYR A 125 15.23 -2.48 3.70
C TYR A 125 14.18 -1.39 3.50
N PHE A 126 13.32 -1.19 4.49
CA PHE A 126 12.37 -0.08 4.50
C PHE A 126 13.07 1.19 5.01
N SER A 127 13.49 2.07 4.09
CA SER A 127 14.22 3.28 4.42
C SER A 127 13.32 4.41 4.90
N SER A 128 12.08 4.45 4.44
CA SER A 128 11.05 5.39 4.89
C SER A 128 9.70 4.72 4.90
N VAL A 129 8.93 4.88 5.97
CA VAL A 129 7.60 4.30 6.10
C VAL A 129 6.66 5.27 6.78
N GLY A 130 5.69 5.80 6.03
CA GLY A 130 4.53 6.49 6.55
C GLY A 130 4.83 7.67 7.46
N GLU A 131 5.73 8.57 7.07
CA GLU A 131 6.07 9.77 7.85
C GLU A 131 4.90 10.76 7.91
N SER A 132 4.05 10.77 6.88
CA SER A 132 2.86 11.61 6.80
C SER A 132 1.71 10.81 6.19
N LEU A 133 0.53 10.92 6.79
CA LEU A 133 -0.70 10.36 6.25
C LEU A 133 -1.59 11.50 5.78
N GLU A 134 -2.05 11.39 4.55
CA GLU A 134 -2.96 12.37 3.95
C GLU A 134 -4.33 11.74 3.71
N PRO A 135 -5.44 12.45 3.99
CA PRO A 135 -6.76 11.92 3.68
C PRO A 135 -6.94 11.83 2.17
N PHE A 136 -7.48 10.71 1.75
CA PHE A 136 -7.81 10.47 0.36
C PHE A 136 -9.15 11.13 0.04
N THR A 137 -9.13 12.16 -0.80
CA THR A 137 -10.29 13.00 -1.10
C THR A 137 -10.89 12.76 -2.48
N GLU A 138 -10.22 12.02 -3.34
CA GLU A 138 -10.74 11.69 -4.65
C GLU A 138 -11.85 10.64 -4.50
N ARG A 139 -13.03 11.00 -4.94
CA ARG A 139 -14.17 10.09 -4.94
C ARG A 139 -14.25 9.42 -6.31
N PHE A 140 -14.02 8.12 -6.31
CA PHE A 140 -14.38 7.28 -7.43
C PHE A 140 -15.92 7.14 -7.49
N ASP A 141 -16.45 6.62 -8.58
CA ASP A 141 -17.89 6.34 -8.74
C ASP A 141 -18.48 5.48 -7.61
N ASN A 142 -17.63 4.83 -6.81
CA ASN A 142 -18.02 3.97 -5.70
C ASN A 142 -18.05 4.66 -4.32
N ASP A 143 -17.89 5.97 -4.23
CA ASP A 143 -17.85 6.72 -2.96
C ASP A 143 -16.87 6.12 -1.93
N VAL A 144 -15.61 6.05 -2.27
CA VAL A 144 -14.54 5.49 -1.43
C VAL A 144 -13.76 6.61 -0.75
N THR A 145 -13.41 6.44 0.51
CA THR A 145 -12.54 7.34 1.26
C THR A 145 -11.51 6.57 2.07
N GLY A 146 -10.45 7.24 2.48
CA GLY A 146 -9.40 6.61 3.27
C GLY A 146 -8.17 7.49 3.42
N TRP A 147 -7.01 6.84 3.61
CA TRP A 147 -5.73 7.48 3.83
C TRP A 147 -4.67 6.98 2.88
N VAL A 148 -3.74 7.85 2.54
CA VAL A 148 -2.56 7.53 1.74
C VAL A 148 -1.30 7.90 2.49
N PHE A 149 -0.29 7.04 2.41
CA PHE A 149 1.05 7.30 2.90
C PHE A 149 2.10 6.75 1.96
N SER A 150 3.29 7.33 2.00
CA SER A 150 4.40 6.92 1.15
C SER A 150 5.36 5.99 1.89
N ILE A 151 5.94 5.06 1.15
CA ILE A 151 7.02 4.19 1.61
C ILE A 151 8.16 4.20 0.61
N SER A 152 9.38 4.00 1.10
CA SER A 152 10.57 3.77 0.28
C SER A 152 11.27 2.49 0.73
N VAL A 153 11.59 1.65 -0.22
CA VAL A 153 12.19 0.33 -0.01
C VAL A 153 13.48 0.24 -0.77
N ASP A 154 14.58 -0.01 -0.07
CA ASP A 154 15.90 -0.16 -0.65
C ASP A 154 16.25 -1.63 -0.82
N VAL A 155 16.73 -1.98 -2.01
CA VAL A 155 17.21 -3.32 -2.37
C VAL A 155 18.63 -3.20 -2.88
N GLU A 156 19.54 -4.00 -2.34
CA GLU A 156 20.91 -4.05 -2.82
C GLU A 156 20.98 -4.55 -4.27
N ASN A 157 21.76 -3.87 -5.09
CA ASN A 157 21.98 -4.24 -6.48
C ASN A 157 23.44 -3.97 -6.87
N ASP A 158 24.15 -5.02 -7.22
CA ASP A 158 25.57 -4.96 -7.54
C ASP A 158 25.90 -4.40 -8.93
N PHE A 159 24.94 -4.13 -9.79
CA PHE A 159 25.12 -3.64 -11.17
C PHE A 159 26.31 -4.33 -11.90
N GLN A 160 26.46 -5.64 -11.76
CA GLN A 160 27.54 -6.39 -12.38
C GLN A 160 27.38 -6.46 -13.89
N THR A 161 28.30 -5.82 -14.60
CA THR A 161 28.29 -5.82 -16.07
C THR A 161 28.52 -7.19 -16.70
N CYS A 162 29.15 -8.13 -15.96
CA CYS A 162 29.42 -9.49 -16.46
C CYS A 162 28.16 -10.35 -16.66
N THR A 163 27.02 -9.95 -16.12
CA THR A 163 25.74 -10.67 -16.25
C THR A 163 24.78 -10.02 -17.22
N ILE A 164 25.15 -8.86 -17.78
CA ILE A 164 24.34 -8.18 -18.79
C ILE A 164 24.43 -8.97 -20.09
N PRO A 165 23.30 -9.43 -20.66
CA PRO A 165 23.30 -10.12 -21.95
C PRO A 165 23.52 -9.09 -23.07
N VAL A 166 24.78 -8.90 -23.43
CA VAL A 166 25.18 -8.09 -24.59
C VAL A 166 25.79 -9.00 -25.65
N ASP A 167 25.48 -8.75 -26.95
CA ASP A 167 26.08 -9.43 -28.09
C ASP A 167 27.48 -8.89 -28.38
#